data_a9b9012c30fbc285078f470bff8f007b
#
_entry.id   a9b9012c30fbc285078f470bff8f007b
#
_cell.length_a   1.000
_cell.length_b   1.000
_cell.length_c   1.000
_cell.angle_alpha   90.00
_cell.angle_beta   90.00
_cell.angle_gamma   90.00
#
_symmetry.space_group_name_H-M   'P 1'
#
loop_
_entity.id
_entity.type
_entity.pdbx_description
1 polymer ?
#
loop_
_entity_poly.entity_id
_entity_poly.type
_entity_poly.pdbx_seq_one_letter_code
_entity_poly.pdbx_strand_id
1 'polypeptide(L)'
;MRSFLIPRIAWVLLGATAASLPAQVPQLLNYQGRVRVSGADFTGTGQFKFAMVSSTGAASYWSNDGTSTGGSQPAAAVSLTVQAGLYQVLLGDATLPNMTVLPPSVFNNSDASLRVWFSDGVNGWQQLTPDQRVAAVGYAMMADNVKNGAVTSAKLADGAVTSAKLAPGAVTSTALAPTAITDSLAAGGQGTVPSGAGLFSTQQNAPALLSAGYTATGTINAGDVWASLAGGAARLNMGYVWTGTELLIWGYGTEGWRYNPSTNLFTPMSTSGQPVVRQLPFCVWTGTEMIVWGGWISDGNLPVSGGRYHPATDTWTTLSTTNAPTGRYWGSAVWTGSEMIVWGGFNGSGSAGGGAKYTPNGASGTWTTLTTTNAPAGRWFHTAVWSGSEMLLFGGRDNAQAYNNGSRFNPAGTGTWNTMSDGPGARSFHTAVWTGTEMLVWGGNPASGALPWGTGAKYAPGTNSWTALATADAPMPRTQHAAVWTGQDMVIWGGTTSAAAGNSDYINSGSRYHAATNTWTGLTMQNAPSARSQPAAVWTGTEMVIWGGTNGGPLATGGRYRTGQTLYLYQRP
;
A
#
# COMPACT_ATOMS: atom_id res chain seq x y z
N MET A 1 -3.25 -31.69 -73.33
CA MET A 1 -3.09 -31.54 -71.86
C MET A 1 -2.96 -30.06 -71.57
N ARG A 2 -3.95 -29.48 -70.95
CA ARG A 2 -4.08 -27.99 -70.78
C ARG A 2 -3.39 -27.58 -69.47
N SER A 3 -2.38 -26.71 -69.57
CA SER A 3 -1.76 -26.01 -68.44
C SER A 3 -2.63 -24.83 -67.99
N PHE A 4 -2.99 -24.79 -66.74
CA PHE A 4 -3.60 -23.61 -66.13
C PHE A 4 -2.52 -22.77 -65.45
N LEU A 5 -2.33 -21.53 -65.92
CA LEU A 5 -1.54 -20.49 -65.24
C LEU A 5 -2.41 -19.87 -64.12
N ILE A 6 -1.84 -19.81 -62.90
CA ILE A 6 -2.41 -19.07 -61.76
C ILE A 6 -1.67 -17.72 -61.70
N PRO A 7 -2.34 -16.56 -61.68
CA PRO A 7 -1.69 -15.27 -61.53
C PRO A 7 -1.25 -15.07 -60.07
N ARG A 8 0.01 -14.67 -59.89
CA ARG A 8 0.53 -14.20 -58.62
C ARG A 8 -0.07 -12.84 -58.27
N ILE A 9 -0.87 -12.77 -57.22
CA ILE A 9 -1.32 -11.51 -56.59
C ILE A 9 -0.19 -11.06 -55.65
N ALA A 10 0.40 -9.90 -55.98
CA ALA A 10 1.35 -9.22 -55.09
C ALA A 10 0.56 -8.53 -53.96
N TRP A 11 0.80 -8.96 -52.71
CA TRP A 11 0.34 -8.25 -51.52
C TRP A 11 1.28 -7.07 -51.24
N VAL A 12 0.76 -5.87 -51.46
CA VAL A 12 1.39 -4.65 -50.92
C VAL A 12 1.03 -4.59 -49.44
N LEU A 13 2.00 -4.85 -48.56
CA LEU A 13 1.86 -4.55 -47.12
C LEU A 13 1.89 -3.03 -46.97
N LEU A 14 0.73 -2.39 -46.85
CA LEU A 14 0.63 -1.08 -46.20
C LEU A 14 0.82 -1.32 -44.70
N GLY A 15 1.98 -0.92 -44.18
CA GLY A 15 2.25 -0.83 -42.74
C GLY A 15 1.36 0.26 -42.14
N ALA A 16 0.20 -0.10 -41.65
CA ALA A 16 -0.55 0.74 -40.74
C ALA A 16 0.16 0.64 -39.37
N THR A 17 0.88 1.69 -38.97
CA THR A 17 1.27 1.89 -37.59
C THR A 17 -0.01 2.04 -36.76
N ALA A 18 -0.43 0.99 -36.09
CA ALA A 18 -1.45 1.08 -35.08
C ALA A 18 -0.90 1.98 -33.95
N ALA A 19 -1.30 3.24 -33.93
CA ALA A 19 -1.17 4.05 -32.73
C ALA A 19 -1.94 3.34 -31.63
N SER A 20 -1.24 2.85 -30.60
CA SER A 20 -1.86 2.36 -29.39
C SER A 20 -2.55 3.54 -28.72
N LEU A 21 -3.87 3.64 -28.90
CA LEU A 21 -4.68 4.52 -28.06
C LEU A 21 -4.52 4.02 -26.62
N PRO A 22 -4.26 4.91 -25.65
CA PRO A 22 -4.27 4.51 -24.26
C PRO A 22 -5.63 3.89 -23.95
N ALA A 23 -5.63 2.78 -23.23
CA ALA A 23 -6.85 2.12 -22.78
C ALA A 23 -7.60 3.09 -21.87
N GLN A 24 -8.61 3.75 -22.39
CA GLN A 24 -9.47 4.65 -21.65
C GLN A 24 -10.33 3.79 -20.73
N VAL A 25 -10.32 4.07 -19.42
CA VAL A 25 -11.19 3.41 -18.46
C VAL A 25 -12.64 3.61 -18.92
N PRO A 26 -13.44 2.54 -19.12
CA PRO A 26 -14.83 2.67 -19.54
C PRO A 26 -15.60 3.57 -18.56
N GLN A 27 -16.17 4.64 -19.06
CA GLN A 27 -16.93 5.62 -18.27
C GLN A 27 -18.36 5.13 -18.11
N LEU A 28 -18.55 4.12 -17.29
CA LEU A 28 -19.83 3.45 -17.08
C LEU A 28 -20.29 3.65 -15.64
N LEU A 29 -21.53 4.10 -15.47
CA LEU A 29 -22.17 4.19 -14.16
C LEU A 29 -23.20 3.06 -14.04
N ASN A 30 -22.94 2.09 -13.16
CA ASN A 30 -23.91 1.04 -12.87
C ASN A 30 -25.07 1.61 -12.05
N TYR A 31 -26.27 1.52 -12.58
CA TYR A 31 -27.49 2.00 -11.93
C TYR A 31 -28.52 0.87 -11.84
N GLN A 32 -29.12 0.74 -10.67
CA GLN A 32 -30.20 -0.20 -10.40
C GLN A 32 -31.40 0.57 -9.84
N GLY A 33 -32.58 0.28 -10.36
CA GLY A 33 -33.81 0.92 -9.93
C GLY A 33 -34.98 -0.06 -9.83
N ARG A 34 -36.07 0.42 -9.26
CA ARG A 34 -37.32 -0.34 -9.12
C ARG A 34 -38.49 0.44 -9.72
N VAL A 35 -39.32 -0.26 -10.50
CA VAL A 35 -40.53 0.34 -11.11
C VAL A 35 -41.78 -0.47 -10.73
N ARG A 36 -42.85 0.27 -10.47
CA ARG A 36 -44.18 -0.26 -10.18
C ARG A 36 -45.20 0.39 -11.11
N VAL A 37 -46.15 -0.42 -11.58
CA VAL A 37 -47.29 0.05 -12.38
C VAL A 37 -48.56 -0.26 -11.58
N SER A 38 -49.35 0.77 -11.32
CA SER A 38 -50.60 0.65 -10.52
C SER A 38 -50.40 -0.03 -9.17
N GLY A 39 -49.22 0.23 -8.52
CA GLY A 39 -48.89 -0.32 -7.19
C GLY A 39 -48.27 -1.72 -7.18
N ALA A 40 -48.27 -2.44 -8.31
CA ALA A 40 -47.66 -3.76 -8.46
C ALA A 40 -46.25 -3.67 -9.10
N ASP A 41 -45.36 -4.59 -8.73
CA ASP A 41 -44.03 -4.67 -9.36
C ASP A 41 -44.15 -5.06 -10.83
N PHE A 42 -43.59 -4.25 -11.72
CA PHE A 42 -43.60 -4.50 -13.17
C PHE A 42 -42.66 -5.65 -13.53
N THR A 43 -43.08 -6.51 -14.43
CA THR A 43 -42.21 -7.56 -15.01
C THR A 43 -42.43 -7.59 -16.53
N GLY A 44 -41.35 -7.45 -17.28
CA GLY A 44 -41.40 -7.42 -18.75
C GLY A 44 -40.32 -6.50 -19.33
N THR A 45 -40.45 -6.16 -20.61
CA THR A 45 -39.57 -5.18 -21.26
C THR A 45 -40.11 -3.78 -21.01
N GLY A 46 -39.37 -2.96 -20.26
CA GLY A 46 -39.67 -1.57 -19.99
C GLY A 46 -38.87 -0.64 -20.91
N GLN A 47 -39.46 0.50 -21.26
CA GLN A 47 -38.79 1.58 -21.99
C GLN A 47 -38.29 2.63 -20.97
N PHE A 48 -37.01 2.98 -21.04
CA PHE A 48 -36.40 3.91 -20.09
C PHE A 48 -35.72 5.07 -20.80
N LYS A 49 -35.74 6.24 -20.17
CA LYS A 49 -34.96 7.39 -20.60
C LYS A 49 -34.22 7.93 -19.38
N PHE A 50 -33.00 8.38 -19.58
CA PHE A 50 -32.09 8.80 -18.50
C PHE A 50 -31.48 10.16 -18.83
N ALA A 51 -31.43 11.06 -17.85
CA ALA A 51 -30.69 12.30 -17.96
C ALA A 51 -29.97 12.63 -16.64
N MET A 52 -28.74 13.13 -16.74
CA MET A 52 -28.06 13.79 -15.63
C MET A 52 -28.43 15.28 -15.65
N VAL A 53 -29.01 15.73 -14.58
CA VAL A 53 -29.57 17.10 -14.47
C VAL A 53 -29.00 17.81 -13.24
N SER A 54 -29.12 19.15 -13.20
CA SER A 54 -28.83 19.92 -12.00
C SER A 54 -29.80 19.58 -10.86
N SER A 55 -29.48 19.91 -9.63
CA SER A 55 -30.34 19.68 -8.45
C SER A 55 -31.71 20.36 -8.55
N THR A 56 -31.81 21.45 -9.33
CA THR A 56 -33.06 22.12 -9.64
C THR A 56 -33.80 21.52 -10.82
N GLY A 57 -33.17 20.61 -11.54
CA GLY A 57 -33.67 20.01 -12.78
C GLY A 57 -33.73 20.96 -13.97
N ALA A 58 -33.15 22.16 -13.87
CA ALA A 58 -33.22 23.20 -14.89
C ALA A 58 -32.10 23.14 -15.94
N ALA A 59 -31.08 22.31 -15.73
CA ALA A 59 -29.98 22.07 -16.68
C ALA A 59 -29.83 20.58 -16.94
N SER A 60 -29.47 20.21 -18.18
CA SER A 60 -29.08 18.85 -18.56
C SER A 60 -27.57 18.79 -18.75
N TYR A 61 -26.91 17.87 -18.05
CA TYR A 61 -25.47 17.62 -18.17
C TYR A 61 -25.16 16.47 -19.12
N TRP A 62 -26.11 15.55 -19.27
CA TRP A 62 -26.04 14.40 -20.19
C TRP A 62 -27.43 13.76 -20.31
N SER A 63 -27.69 13.07 -21.42
CA SER A 63 -28.81 12.15 -21.54
C SER A 63 -28.44 10.91 -22.37
N ASN A 64 -29.21 9.83 -22.21
CA ASN A 64 -28.95 8.57 -22.92
C ASN A 64 -28.80 8.73 -24.43
N ASP A 65 -29.52 9.66 -25.07
CA ASP A 65 -29.49 9.92 -26.51
C ASP A 65 -28.88 11.30 -26.88
N GLY A 66 -28.41 12.07 -25.88
CA GLY A 66 -27.83 13.40 -26.07
C GLY A 66 -28.86 14.52 -26.40
N THR A 67 -30.16 14.27 -26.34
CA THR A 67 -31.19 15.23 -26.79
C THR A 67 -31.81 16.07 -25.66
N SER A 68 -31.61 15.72 -24.38
CA SER A 68 -32.18 16.44 -23.27
C SER A 68 -31.54 17.83 -23.11
N THR A 69 -32.37 18.86 -23.04
CA THR A 69 -31.99 20.23 -22.76
C THR A 69 -32.85 20.78 -21.63
N GLY A 70 -32.28 21.59 -20.72
CA GLY A 70 -33.04 22.17 -19.61
C GLY A 70 -33.76 21.14 -18.72
N GLY A 71 -33.20 19.94 -18.55
CA GLY A 71 -33.83 18.84 -17.80
C GLY A 71 -35.01 18.17 -18.48
N SER A 72 -35.20 18.40 -19.78
CA SER A 72 -36.28 17.78 -20.58
C SER A 72 -36.08 16.28 -20.75
N GLN A 73 -37.19 15.59 -21.04
CA GLN A 73 -37.20 14.17 -21.39
C GLN A 73 -36.42 13.90 -22.68
N PRO A 74 -35.48 12.96 -22.70
CA PRO A 74 -34.77 12.52 -23.93
C PRO A 74 -35.74 12.05 -25.02
N ALA A 75 -35.37 12.19 -26.30
CA ALA A 75 -36.22 11.78 -27.42
C ALA A 75 -36.31 10.25 -27.53
N ALA A 76 -35.14 9.56 -27.51
CA ALA A 76 -35.11 8.11 -27.71
C ALA A 76 -34.99 7.35 -26.34
N ALA A 77 -35.52 6.13 -26.33
CA ALA A 77 -35.54 5.27 -25.14
C ALA A 77 -34.56 4.10 -25.24
N VAL A 78 -34.16 3.60 -24.09
CA VAL A 78 -33.40 2.35 -23.90
C VAL A 78 -34.38 1.26 -23.44
N SER A 79 -34.38 0.11 -24.11
CA SER A 79 -35.20 -1.05 -23.72
C SER A 79 -34.45 -1.88 -22.68
N LEU A 80 -35.03 -2.09 -21.51
CA LEU A 80 -34.46 -2.90 -20.45
C LEU A 80 -35.42 -3.98 -19.97
N THR A 81 -34.88 -5.13 -19.59
CA THR A 81 -35.66 -6.18 -18.93
C THR A 81 -35.86 -5.80 -17.47
N VAL A 82 -37.09 -5.85 -17.00
CA VAL A 82 -37.50 -5.63 -15.63
C VAL A 82 -38.04 -6.93 -15.08
N GLN A 83 -37.53 -7.37 -13.91
CA GLN A 83 -37.97 -8.58 -13.26
C GLN A 83 -38.38 -8.27 -11.81
N ALA A 84 -39.61 -8.57 -11.44
CA ALA A 84 -40.15 -8.27 -10.09
C ALA A 84 -39.91 -6.80 -9.69
N GLY A 85 -40.14 -5.89 -10.63
CA GLY A 85 -39.92 -4.45 -10.45
C GLY A 85 -38.47 -3.98 -10.61
N LEU A 86 -37.46 -4.84 -10.57
CA LEU A 86 -36.06 -4.46 -10.59
C LEU A 86 -35.51 -4.42 -12.02
N TYR A 87 -34.73 -3.38 -12.32
CA TYR A 87 -33.96 -3.23 -13.55
C TYR A 87 -32.54 -2.75 -13.25
N GLN A 88 -31.61 -3.06 -14.12
CA GLN A 88 -30.22 -2.62 -14.04
C GLN A 88 -29.76 -2.11 -15.42
N VAL A 89 -28.94 -1.07 -15.41
CA VAL A 89 -28.37 -0.48 -16.62
C VAL A 89 -26.97 0.07 -16.36
N LEU A 90 -26.11 -0.03 -17.37
CA LEU A 90 -24.83 0.68 -17.38
C LEU A 90 -25.01 1.99 -18.17
N LEU A 91 -25.15 3.09 -17.47
CA LEU A 91 -25.24 4.42 -18.10
C LEU A 91 -23.89 4.78 -18.72
N GLY A 92 -23.91 5.22 -19.96
CA GLY A 92 -22.70 5.48 -20.75
C GLY A 92 -22.23 4.32 -21.62
N ASP A 93 -22.88 3.16 -21.55
CA ASP A 93 -22.56 2.00 -22.40
C ASP A 93 -23.09 2.19 -23.82
N ALA A 94 -22.25 2.73 -24.69
CA ALA A 94 -22.59 2.98 -26.09
C ALA A 94 -22.86 1.70 -26.92
N THR A 95 -22.72 0.51 -26.35
CA THR A 95 -23.16 -0.75 -26.99
C THR A 95 -24.67 -0.96 -26.88
N LEU A 96 -25.33 -0.27 -25.93
CA LEU A 96 -26.77 -0.28 -25.79
C LEU A 96 -27.41 0.68 -26.83
N PRO A 97 -28.46 0.26 -27.56
CA PRO A 97 -29.17 1.15 -28.48
C PRO A 97 -29.66 2.41 -27.73
N ASN A 98 -29.47 3.56 -28.35
CA ASN A 98 -29.85 4.88 -27.82
C ASN A 98 -29.15 5.25 -26.51
N MET A 99 -27.93 4.74 -26.25
CA MET A 99 -27.11 5.11 -25.12
C MET A 99 -25.84 5.81 -25.61
N THR A 100 -25.64 7.07 -25.23
CA THR A 100 -24.41 7.82 -25.51
C THR A 100 -23.40 7.65 -24.39
N VAL A 101 -22.11 7.81 -24.70
CA VAL A 101 -21.03 7.79 -23.70
C VAL A 101 -21.30 8.85 -22.64
N LEU A 102 -21.08 8.51 -21.38
CA LEU A 102 -21.20 9.41 -20.26
C LEU A 102 -19.89 10.20 -20.07
N PRO A 103 -19.85 11.51 -20.44
CA PRO A 103 -18.59 12.24 -20.41
C PRO A 103 -18.20 12.61 -18.96
N PRO A 104 -16.90 12.63 -18.62
CA PRO A 104 -16.39 12.99 -17.28
C PRO A 104 -16.85 14.37 -16.81
N SER A 105 -17.09 15.29 -17.74
CA SER A 105 -17.55 16.65 -17.45
C SER A 105 -18.85 16.71 -16.68
N VAL A 106 -19.68 15.67 -16.74
CA VAL A 106 -20.91 15.55 -15.94
C VAL A 106 -20.60 15.63 -14.45
N PHE A 107 -19.50 14.99 -14.03
CA PHE A 107 -19.09 14.91 -12.62
C PHE A 107 -18.31 16.14 -12.12
N ASN A 108 -18.06 17.13 -12.99
CA ASN A 108 -17.59 18.45 -12.56
C ASN A 108 -18.70 19.26 -11.84
N ASN A 109 -19.94 18.78 -11.90
CA ASN A 109 -21.08 19.43 -11.29
C ASN A 109 -21.40 18.73 -9.95
N SER A 110 -21.19 19.42 -8.86
CA SER A 110 -21.39 18.88 -7.49
C SER A 110 -22.86 18.59 -7.16
N ASP A 111 -23.78 19.06 -7.99
CA ASP A 111 -25.22 18.96 -7.83
C ASP A 111 -25.89 17.99 -8.82
N ALA A 112 -25.09 17.18 -9.55
CA ALA A 112 -25.60 16.25 -10.55
C ALA A 112 -26.57 15.23 -9.94
N SER A 113 -27.74 15.10 -10.52
CA SER A 113 -28.78 14.16 -10.13
C SER A 113 -29.25 13.37 -11.36
N LEU A 114 -29.52 12.08 -11.18
CA LEU A 114 -30.09 11.23 -12.21
C LEU A 114 -31.60 11.34 -12.23
N ARG A 115 -32.15 11.70 -13.38
CA ARG A 115 -33.57 11.73 -13.69
C ARG A 115 -33.91 10.56 -14.62
N VAL A 116 -34.95 9.82 -14.27
CA VAL A 116 -35.37 8.63 -15.01
C VAL A 116 -36.83 8.77 -15.41
N TRP A 117 -37.14 8.40 -16.66
CA TRP A 117 -38.52 8.21 -17.14
C TRP A 117 -38.68 6.75 -17.52
N PHE A 118 -39.86 6.24 -17.23
CA PHE A 118 -40.26 4.88 -17.53
C PHE A 118 -41.58 4.84 -18.31
N SER A 119 -41.71 3.89 -19.21
CA SER A 119 -42.96 3.53 -19.88
C SER A 119 -43.07 2.02 -19.98
N ASP A 120 -44.25 1.51 -19.65
CA ASP A 120 -44.64 0.09 -19.83
C ASP A 120 -45.19 -0.21 -21.22
N GLY A 121 -45.19 0.81 -22.11
CA GLY A 121 -45.76 0.73 -23.45
C GLY A 121 -47.26 0.97 -23.52
N VAL A 122 -47.98 1.04 -22.41
CA VAL A 122 -49.44 1.20 -22.32
C VAL A 122 -49.84 2.52 -21.69
N ASN A 123 -49.22 2.87 -20.55
CA ASN A 123 -49.65 4.02 -19.73
C ASN A 123 -48.87 5.31 -20.05
N GLY A 124 -48.10 5.35 -21.15
CA GLY A 124 -47.28 6.50 -21.53
C GLY A 124 -46.03 6.68 -20.68
N TRP A 125 -45.39 7.86 -20.77
CA TRP A 125 -44.16 8.16 -20.09
C TRP A 125 -44.43 8.76 -18.71
N GLN A 126 -43.78 8.19 -17.66
CA GLN A 126 -43.85 8.66 -16.31
C GLN A 126 -42.43 9.00 -15.81
N GLN A 127 -42.22 10.21 -15.26
CA GLN A 127 -40.98 10.52 -14.59
C GLN A 127 -40.97 9.83 -13.21
N LEU A 128 -39.92 9.12 -12.92
CA LEU A 128 -39.70 8.51 -11.60
C LEU A 128 -39.14 9.60 -10.65
N THR A 129 -39.90 9.94 -9.62
CA THR A 129 -39.52 10.99 -8.65
C THR A 129 -39.25 10.39 -7.28
N PRO A 130 -38.34 10.99 -6.47
CA PRO A 130 -37.49 12.16 -6.78
C PRO A 130 -36.30 11.84 -7.69
N ASP A 131 -35.72 12.86 -8.31
CA ASP A 131 -34.41 12.75 -8.96
C ASP A 131 -33.35 12.26 -7.95
N GLN A 132 -32.48 11.34 -8.36
CA GLN A 132 -31.53 10.72 -7.46
C GLN A 132 -30.17 11.40 -7.55
N ARG A 133 -29.74 12.02 -6.45
CA ARG A 133 -28.42 12.65 -6.38
C ARG A 133 -27.31 11.62 -6.62
N VAL A 134 -26.42 11.90 -7.56
CA VAL A 134 -25.23 11.09 -7.82
C VAL A 134 -24.14 11.55 -6.85
N ALA A 135 -24.03 10.86 -5.72
CA ALA A 135 -23.02 11.16 -4.70
C ALA A 135 -21.89 10.11 -4.74
N ALA A 136 -20.66 10.55 -4.61
CA ALA A 136 -19.46 9.74 -4.30
C ALA A 136 -18.88 8.80 -5.39
N VAL A 137 -19.49 8.57 -6.53
CA VAL A 137 -18.88 7.75 -7.59
C VAL A 137 -17.94 8.57 -8.49
N GLY A 138 -17.99 9.89 -8.41
CA GLY A 138 -17.23 10.82 -9.24
C GLY A 138 -15.71 10.75 -9.10
N TYR A 139 -15.19 10.32 -7.97
CA TYR A 139 -13.75 10.31 -7.75
C TYR A 139 -12.99 9.26 -8.58
N ALA A 140 -13.58 8.10 -8.84
CA ALA A 140 -12.96 7.06 -9.68
C ALA A 140 -13.00 7.41 -11.17
N MET A 141 -14.00 8.18 -11.62
CA MET A 141 -14.15 8.61 -13.01
C MET A 141 -13.41 9.92 -13.32
N MET A 142 -13.04 10.71 -12.31
CA MET A 142 -12.26 11.95 -12.45
C MET A 142 -10.75 11.73 -12.54
N ALA A 143 -10.25 10.50 -12.32
CA ALA A 143 -8.83 10.20 -12.39
C ALA A 143 -8.21 10.43 -13.79
N ASP A 144 -9.03 10.50 -14.83
CA ASP A 144 -8.60 10.69 -16.21
C ASP A 144 -8.57 12.18 -16.65
N ASN A 145 -9.16 13.10 -15.88
CA ASN A 145 -9.22 14.53 -16.26
C ASN A 145 -9.27 15.45 -15.04
N VAL A 146 -8.11 15.75 -14.49
CA VAL A 146 -8.02 16.74 -13.42
C VAL A 146 -8.02 18.15 -14.03
N LYS A 147 -9.03 18.96 -13.70
CA LYS A 147 -9.12 20.36 -14.15
C LYS A 147 -7.83 21.12 -13.81
N ASN A 148 -7.31 21.91 -14.76
CA ASN A 148 -6.11 22.74 -14.54
C ASN A 148 -6.23 23.55 -13.24
N GLY A 149 -5.23 23.38 -12.34
CA GLY A 149 -5.20 24.02 -11.02
C GLY A 149 -5.99 23.30 -9.91
N ALA A 150 -6.69 22.18 -10.20
CA ALA A 150 -7.42 21.42 -9.18
C ALA A 150 -6.50 20.59 -8.27
N VAL A 151 -5.29 20.25 -8.74
CA VAL A 151 -4.24 19.60 -7.94
C VAL A 151 -3.28 20.68 -7.47
N THR A 152 -3.41 21.07 -6.23
CA THR A 152 -2.49 22.01 -5.55
C THR A 152 -1.44 21.22 -4.77
N SER A 153 -0.32 21.86 -4.40
CA SER A 153 0.71 21.27 -3.55
C SER A 153 0.15 20.70 -2.23
N ALA A 154 -0.89 21.31 -1.68
CA ALA A 154 -1.59 20.83 -0.49
C ALA A 154 -2.40 19.52 -0.72
N LYS A 155 -2.66 19.15 -1.97
CA LYS A 155 -3.39 17.92 -2.35
C LYS A 155 -2.47 16.80 -2.85
N LEU A 156 -1.20 17.10 -3.04
CA LEU A 156 -0.17 16.11 -3.38
C LEU A 156 0.61 15.80 -2.10
N ALA A 157 0.54 14.57 -1.64
CA ALA A 157 1.47 14.11 -0.61
C ALA A 157 2.90 14.15 -1.15
N ASP A 158 3.87 14.42 -0.28
CA ASP A 158 5.28 14.40 -0.65
C ASP A 158 5.64 13.05 -1.30
N GLY A 159 6.23 13.09 -2.50
CA GLY A 159 6.56 11.90 -3.28
C GLY A 159 5.39 11.26 -4.05
N ALA A 160 4.17 11.82 -4.02
CA ALA A 160 3.02 11.29 -4.77
C ALA A 160 3.23 11.30 -6.29
N VAL A 161 4.02 12.25 -6.79
CA VAL A 161 4.42 12.34 -8.22
C VAL A 161 5.89 11.96 -8.33
N THR A 162 6.15 10.75 -8.78
CA THR A 162 7.51 10.27 -9.07
C THR A 162 7.84 10.45 -10.54
N SER A 163 9.14 10.45 -10.89
CA SER A 163 9.59 10.50 -12.29
C SER A 163 8.99 9.39 -13.17
N ALA A 164 8.70 8.22 -12.59
CA ALA A 164 8.02 7.12 -13.28
C ALA A 164 6.54 7.40 -13.61
N LYS A 165 5.92 8.38 -12.94
CA LYS A 165 4.52 8.79 -13.17
C LYS A 165 4.40 10.00 -14.11
N LEU A 166 5.53 10.60 -14.50
CA LEU A 166 5.57 11.70 -15.45
C LEU A 166 5.99 11.16 -16.82
N ALA A 167 5.16 11.34 -17.84
CA ALA A 167 5.55 11.02 -19.19
C ALA A 167 6.75 11.90 -19.60
N PRO A 168 7.66 11.42 -20.46
CA PRO A 168 8.74 12.23 -21.00
C PRO A 168 8.20 13.55 -21.58
N GLY A 169 8.73 14.69 -21.10
CA GLY A 169 8.29 16.02 -21.53
C GLY A 169 7.03 16.56 -20.83
N ALA A 170 6.44 15.84 -19.87
CA ALA A 170 5.26 16.31 -19.14
C ALA A 170 5.54 17.53 -18.25
N VAL A 171 6.80 17.76 -17.86
CA VAL A 171 7.24 18.95 -17.14
C VAL A 171 8.09 19.80 -18.09
N THR A 172 7.54 20.90 -18.57
CA THR A 172 8.24 21.85 -19.44
C THR A 172 8.98 22.91 -18.62
N SER A 173 10.00 23.55 -19.20
CA SER A 173 10.75 24.63 -18.56
C SER A 173 9.87 25.82 -18.13
N THR A 174 8.73 26.02 -18.80
CA THR A 174 7.71 27.02 -18.45
C THR A 174 6.82 26.60 -17.28
N ALA A 175 6.78 25.32 -16.94
CA ALA A 175 6.00 24.79 -15.81
C ALA A 175 6.78 24.83 -14.48
N LEU A 176 8.09 25.04 -14.51
CA LEU A 176 8.95 25.16 -13.34
C LEU A 176 9.13 26.65 -13.00
N ALA A 177 8.41 27.13 -11.99
CA ALA A 177 8.69 28.46 -11.44
C ALA A 177 10.13 28.46 -10.84
N PRO A 178 10.92 29.52 -11.03
CA PRO A 178 12.29 29.63 -10.47
C PRO A 178 12.35 29.41 -8.95
N THR A 179 11.27 29.72 -8.22
CA THR A 179 11.13 29.53 -6.78
C THR A 179 10.81 28.09 -6.35
N ALA A 180 10.25 27.27 -7.24
CA ALA A 180 9.89 25.89 -6.90
C ALA A 180 11.12 24.99 -6.64
N ILE A 181 12.29 25.37 -7.13
CA ILE A 181 13.55 24.65 -6.92
C ILE A 181 14.27 25.12 -5.65
N THR A 182 14.10 26.40 -5.26
CA THR A 182 14.74 26.96 -4.06
C THR A 182 14.07 26.46 -2.77
N ASP A 183 12.76 26.27 -2.75
CA ASP A 183 12.04 25.79 -1.57
C ASP A 183 12.30 24.29 -1.29
N SER A 184 12.53 23.49 -2.32
CA SER A 184 12.92 22.08 -2.23
C SER A 184 14.36 21.89 -1.71
N LEU A 185 15.24 22.83 -1.97
CA LEU A 185 16.63 22.85 -1.50
C LEU A 185 16.77 23.41 -0.07
N ALA A 186 15.88 24.31 0.35
CA ALA A 186 15.91 24.94 1.67
C ALA A 186 15.52 23.96 2.80
N ALA A 187 14.84 22.87 2.49
CA ALA A 187 14.41 21.88 3.50
C ALA A 187 15.51 20.89 3.93
N GLY A 188 16.72 20.94 3.38
CA GLY A 188 17.73 19.94 3.74
C GLY A 188 19.20 20.21 3.38
N GLY A 189 19.57 21.38 2.87
CA GLY A 189 20.99 21.63 2.57
C GLY A 189 21.32 23.10 2.39
N GLN A 190 22.23 23.63 3.18
CA GLN A 190 22.83 24.96 2.97
C GLN A 190 23.69 24.92 1.69
N GLY A 191 23.27 25.54 0.66
CA GLY A 191 24.05 25.81 -0.54
C GLY A 191 23.49 27.03 -1.25
N THR A 192 24.17 28.16 -1.18
CA THR A 192 23.92 29.32 -2.03
C THR A 192 24.22 28.94 -3.47
N VAL A 193 23.22 28.98 -4.34
CA VAL A 193 23.41 28.88 -5.79
C VAL A 193 24.04 30.17 -6.24
N PRO A 194 25.24 30.17 -6.86
CA PRO A 194 25.79 31.38 -7.48
C PRO A 194 24.83 31.88 -8.55
N SER A 195 24.66 33.20 -8.63
CA SER A 195 23.83 33.89 -9.60
C SER A 195 24.28 33.57 -11.03
N GLY A 196 23.59 32.66 -11.69
CA GLY A 196 23.85 32.22 -13.07
C GLY A 196 23.27 30.82 -13.30
N ALA A 197 21.98 30.75 -13.55
CA ALA A 197 21.21 29.67 -14.21
C ALA A 197 21.78 28.23 -14.16
N GLY A 198 22.08 27.70 -12.98
CA GLY A 198 22.37 26.28 -12.77
C GLY A 198 21.10 25.54 -12.35
N LEU A 199 20.86 24.37 -12.93
CA LEU A 199 19.79 23.45 -12.52
C LEU A 199 20.40 22.17 -11.92
N PHE A 200 19.68 21.54 -11.02
CA PHE A 200 20.10 20.28 -10.40
C PHE A 200 19.14 19.16 -10.81
N SER A 201 19.66 17.95 -10.98
CA SER A 201 18.89 16.74 -11.19
C SER A 201 19.45 15.60 -10.34
N THR A 202 18.59 14.73 -9.87
CA THR A 202 18.99 13.46 -9.24
C THR A 202 19.35 12.39 -10.28
N GLN A 203 19.12 12.66 -11.57
CA GLN A 203 19.46 11.76 -12.67
C GLN A 203 20.73 12.23 -13.38
N GLN A 204 21.70 11.33 -13.49
CA GLN A 204 22.82 11.51 -14.42
C GLN A 204 22.26 11.50 -15.85
N ASN A 205 22.66 12.47 -16.67
CA ASN A 205 22.16 12.61 -18.05
C ASN A 205 20.63 12.83 -18.13
N ALA A 206 20.08 13.71 -17.27
CA ALA A 206 18.66 14.05 -17.29
C ALA A 206 18.21 14.47 -18.71
N PRO A 207 17.42 13.64 -19.45
CA PRO A 207 17.14 13.87 -20.87
C PRO A 207 16.44 15.19 -21.14
N ALA A 208 15.56 15.61 -20.22
CA ALA A 208 14.84 16.88 -20.32
C ALA A 208 15.77 18.10 -20.21
N LEU A 209 16.82 18.03 -19.41
CA LEU A 209 17.81 19.11 -19.26
C LEU A 209 18.78 19.15 -20.45
N LEU A 210 19.24 17.99 -20.91
CA LEU A 210 20.10 17.89 -22.08
C LEU A 210 19.37 18.34 -23.34
N SER A 211 18.11 17.98 -23.54
CA SER A 211 17.28 18.42 -24.66
C SER A 211 16.95 19.92 -24.60
N ALA A 212 16.96 20.54 -23.42
CA ALA A 212 16.81 21.99 -23.23
C ALA A 212 18.11 22.75 -23.35
N GLY A 213 19.22 22.10 -23.76
CA GLY A 213 20.52 22.72 -23.99
C GLY A 213 21.36 22.93 -22.75
N TYR A 214 21.07 22.22 -21.65
CA TYR A 214 21.92 22.22 -20.46
C TYR A 214 23.00 21.15 -20.57
N THR A 215 24.19 21.44 -20.07
CA THR A 215 25.29 20.47 -19.96
C THR A 215 25.57 20.14 -18.49
N ALA A 216 25.87 18.87 -18.22
CA ALA A 216 26.27 18.45 -16.88
C ALA A 216 27.66 19.01 -16.55
N THR A 217 27.79 19.78 -15.47
CA THR A 217 29.05 20.49 -15.09
C THR A 217 29.67 19.93 -13.81
N GLY A 218 28.96 19.10 -13.06
CA GLY A 218 29.50 18.54 -11.83
C GLY A 218 28.47 17.69 -11.07
N THR A 219 28.89 17.20 -9.91
CA THR A 219 28.03 16.44 -8.99
C THR A 219 28.21 16.97 -7.57
N ILE A 220 27.12 17.03 -6.83
CA ILE A 220 27.13 17.18 -5.38
C ILE A 220 26.61 15.87 -4.79
N ASN A 221 27.44 15.18 -4.00
CA ASN A 221 27.02 14.01 -3.25
C ASN A 221 26.60 14.48 -1.85
N ALA A 222 25.30 14.55 -1.61
CA ALA A 222 24.79 14.60 -0.25
C ALA A 222 24.92 13.19 0.31
N GLY A 223 25.85 12.98 1.24
CA GLY A 223 25.99 11.70 1.94
C GLY A 223 24.73 11.31 2.72
N ASP A 224 24.65 10.06 3.10
CA ASP A 224 23.63 9.58 4.01
C ASP A 224 23.61 10.41 5.30
N VAL A 225 22.42 10.72 5.81
CA VAL A 225 22.29 11.53 7.04
C VAL A 225 21.34 10.89 8.03
N TRP A 226 21.68 11.04 9.32
CA TRP A 226 20.80 10.76 10.43
C TRP A 226 20.39 12.05 11.13
N ALA A 227 19.10 12.19 11.42
CA ALA A 227 18.57 13.18 12.33
C ALA A 227 18.02 12.49 13.58
N SER A 228 18.29 13.06 14.74
CA SER A 228 17.80 12.50 16.02
C SER A 228 16.28 12.65 16.11
N LEU A 229 15.66 11.69 16.79
CA LEU A 229 14.26 11.67 17.13
C LEU A 229 14.15 11.48 18.64
N ALA A 230 13.49 12.42 19.32
CA ALA A 230 13.23 12.34 20.76
C ALA A 230 11.77 12.72 21.03
N GLY A 231 11.22 12.14 22.08
CA GLY A 231 9.83 12.34 22.50
C GLY A 231 9.06 11.02 22.52
N GLY A 232 7.82 11.07 23.00
CA GLY A 232 7.05 9.89 23.32
C GLY A 232 7.57 9.17 24.58
N ALA A 233 6.88 8.13 25.03
CA ALA A 233 7.33 7.32 26.16
C ALA A 233 8.15 6.12 25.67
N ALA A 234 9.15 5.72 26.47
CA ALA A 234 10.02 4.57 26.17
C ALA A 234 9.21 3.29 25.87
N ARG A 235 9.57 2.59 24.82
CA ARG A 235 8.85 1.40 24.33
C ARG A 235 9.80 0.30 23.88
N LEU A 236 9.42 -0.93 24.22
CA LEU A 236 9.99 -2.15 23.65
C LEU A 236 8.83 -3.12 23.36
N ASN A 237 9.04 -4.15 22.54
CA ASN A 237 8.02 -5.17 22.23
C ASN A 237 6.66 -4.57 21.78
N MET A 238 6.70 -3.43 21.13
CA MET A 238 5.54 -2.69 20.65
C MET A 238 5.03 -3.21 19.31
N GLY A 239 3.74 -3.02 19.06
CA GLY A 239 3.18 -3.07 17.70
C GLY A 239 3.27 -1.70 17.06
N TYR A 240 3.50 -1.66 15.76
CA TYR A 240 3.57 -0.40 15.02
C TYR A 240 3.14 -0.57 13.57
N VAL A 241 2.66 0.51 12.98
CA VAL A 241 2.27 0.58 11.57
C VAL A 241 2.56 1.97 11.01
N TRP A 242 2.75 2.04 9.70
CA TRP A 242 2.85 3.29 8.95
C TRP A 242 1.54 3.56 8.22
N THR A 243 0.96 4.75 8.43
CA THR A 243 -0.33 5.14 7.83
C THR A 243 -0.22 5.77 6.44
N GLY A 244 1.00 6.07 6.01
CA GLY A 244 1.30 6.95 4.88
C GLY A 244 1.71 8.36 5.32
N THR A 245 1.34 8.78 6.53
CA THR A 245 1.64 10.10 7.08
C THR A 245 2.15 10.08 8.52
N GLU A 246 1.79 9.07 9.30
CA GLU A 246 2.15 8.93 10.71
C GLU A 246 2.63 7.51 11.03
N LEU A 247 3.60 7.40 11.93
CA LEU A 247 3.96 6.16 12.57
C LEU A 247 3.09 5.99 13.82
N LEU A 248 2.21 4.99 13.81
CA LEU A 248 1.41 4.61 14.95
C LEU A 248 2.13 3.52 15.74
N ILE A 249 2.26 3.71 17.05
CA ILE A 249 2.96 2.81 17.98
C ILE A 249 2.00 2.49 19.12
N TRP A 250 1.80 1.19 19.38
CA TRP A 250 0.93 0.76 20.49
C TRP A 250 1.48 -0.48 21.19
N GLY A 251 1.18 -0.58 22.47
CA GLY A 251 1.66 -1.65 23.34
C GLY A 251 2.87 -1.22 24.19
N TYR A 252 3.09 -1.92 25.27
CA TYR A 252 4.06 -1.58 26.31
C TYR A 252 3.89 -0.15 26.87
N GLY A 253 3.35 0.01 28.06
CA GLY A 253 3.01 1.31 28.68
C GLY A 253 1.50 1.49 28.80
N THR A 254 1.02 2.70 28.99
CA THR A 254 -0.38 3.01 29.29
C THR A 254 -1.19 3.48 28.09
N GLU A 255 -0.53 4.09 27.10
CA GLU A 255 -1.17 4.63 25.89
C GLU A 255 -0.35 4.30 24.64
N GLY A 256 -0.96 4.44 23.48
CA GLY A 256 -0.26 4.47 22.19
C GLY A 256 0.24 5.86 21.83
N TRP A 257 1.07 5.94 20.81
CA TRP A 257 1.64 7.19 20.31
C TRP A 257 1.52 7.28 18.78
N ARG A 258 1.33 8.49 18.31
CA ARG A 258 1.33 8.88 16.91
C ARG A 258 2.54 9.79 16.68
N TYR A 259 3.40 9.44 15.77
CA TYR A 259 4.51 10.29 15.36
C TYR A 259 4.32 10.79 13.94
N ASN A 260 4.33 12.10 13.77
CA ASN A 260 4.25 12.74 12.46
C ASN A 260 5.62 13.26 12.02
N PRO A 261 6.22 12.68 10.97
CA PRO A 261 7.55 13.08 10.49
C PRO A 261 7.63 14.51 9.96
N SER A 262 6.52 15.04 9.42
CA SER A 262 6.49 16.41 8.85
C SER A 262 6.59 17.47 9.93
N THR A 263 5.99 17.24 11.10
CA THR A 263 6.04 18.15 12.25
C THR A 263 7.10 17.77 13.27
N ASN A 264 7.66 16.56 13.16
CA ASN A 264 8.57 15.93 14.14
C ASN A 264 7.97 15.86 15.55
N LEU A 265 6.65 15.64 15.67
CA LEU A 265 5.95 15.61 16.95
C LEU A 265 5.35 14.24 17.23
N PHE A 266 5.36 13.87 18.53
CA PHE A 266 4.60 12.77 19.08
C PHE A 266 3.32 13.29 19.75
N THR A 267 2.20 12.67 19.46
CA THR A 267 0.92 12.88 20.14
C THR A 267 0.39 11.58 20.71
N PRO A 268 -0.15 11.56 21.95
CA PRO A 268 -0.73 10.34 22.50
C PRO A 268 -2.00 9.95 21.73
N MET A 269 -2.30 8.64 21.68
CA MET A 269 -3.57 8.12 21.24
C MET A 269 -4.58 8.18 22.37
N SER A 270 -5.86 8.33 22.05
CA SER A 270 -6.94 8.16 23.03
C SER A 270 -6.84 6.81 23.73
N THR A 271 -7.06 6.81 25.04
CA THR A 271 -7.13 5.59 25.85
C THR A 271 -8.56 5.09 26.01
N SER A 272 -9.57 5.88 25.62
CA SER A 272 -11.00 5.51 25.72
C SER A 272 -11.31 4.37 24.75
N GLY A 273 -11.75 3.24 25.29
CA GLY A 273 -12.08 2.04 24.51
C GLY A 273 -10.86 1.26 23.98
N GLN A 274 -9.62 1.66 24.31
CA GLN A 274 -8.44 0.88 23.91
C GLN A 274 -8.47 -0.52 24.53
N PRO A 275 -7.97 -1.55 23.84
CA PRO A 275 -7.81 -2.86 24.46
C PRO A 275 -6.77 -2.82 25.59
N VAL A 276 -6.84 -3.77 26.51
CA VAL A 276 -5.83 -3.90 27.59
C VAL A 276 -4.43 -3.89 26.99
N VAL A 277 -3.58 -3.00 27.50
CA VAL A 277 -2.22 -2.81 27.00
C VAL A 277 -1.38 -4.07 27.22
N ARG A 278 -0.58 -4.39 26.23
CA ARG A 278 0.18 -5.64 26.12
C ARG A 278 1.45 -5.47 25.33
N GLN A 279 2.34 -6.43 25.40
CA GLN A 279 3.55 -6.51 24.60
C GLN A 279 3.32 -7.42 23.39
N LEU A 280 4.13 -7.21 22.33
CA LEU A 280 4.18 -8.09 21.16
C LEU A 280 2.81 -8.31 20.50
N PRO A 281 1.93 -7.30 20.40
CA PRO A 281 0.68 -7.44 19.68
C PRO A 281 0.95 -7.62 18.19
N PHE A 282 0.06 -8.32 17.51
CA PHE A 282 -0.02 -8.31 16.05
C PHE A 282 -0.65 -7.00 15.60
N CYS A 283 -0.03 -6.32 14.65
CA CYS A 283 -0.51 -5.04 14.14
C CYS A 283 -0.48 -5.00 12.62
N VAL A 284 -1.55 -4.48 12.02
CA VAL A 284 -1.62 -4.18 10.58
C VAL A 284 -2.32 -2.84 10.35
N TRP A 285 -2.01 -2.20 9.24
CA TRP A 285 -2.69 -1.00 8.75
C TRP A 285 -3.65 -1.35 7.62
N THR A 286 -4.91 -0.94 7.73
CA THR A 286 -5.96 -1.25 6.74
C THR A 286 -6.07 -0.23 5.61
N GLY A 287 -5.38 0.89 5.73
CA GLY A 287 -5.57 2.11 4.93
C GLY A 287 -6.32 3.19 5.70
N THR A 288 -7.08 2.85 6.74
CA THR A 288 -7.87 3.78 7.57
C THR A 288 -7.76 3.52 9.06
N GLU A 289 -7.48 2.29 9.47
CA GLU A 289 -7.42 1.86 10.87
C GLU A 289 -6.17 1.01 11.15
N MET A 290 -5.60 1.14 12.34
CA MET A 290 -4.65 0.17 12.88
C MET A 290 -5.41 -0.93 13.62
N ILE A 291 -5.28 -2.16 13.18
CA ILE A 291 -5.82 -3.32 13.90
C ILE A 291 -4.72 -3.85 14.81
N VAL A 292 -5.02 -4.05 16.10
CA VAL A 292 -4.17 -4.70 17.07
C VAL A 292 -4.86 -5.94 17.65
N TRP A 293 -4.14 -7.06 17.77
CA TRP A 293 -4.69 -8.31 18.31
C TRP A 293 -3.63 -9.16 19.00
N GLY A 294 -4.02 -10.03 19.94
CA GLY A 294 -3.12 -10.96 20.61
C GLY A 294 -2.05 -10.27 21.43
N GLY A 295 -0.88 -10.86 21.56
CA GLY A 295 0.20 -10.37 22.38
C GLY A 295 0.27 -11.01 23.76
N TRP A 296 1.05 -10.41 24.68
CA TRP A 296 1.30 -10.92 26.02
C TRP A 296 1.11 -9.81 27.08
N ILE A 297 0.44 -10.14 28.16
CA ILE A 297 0.29 -9.29 29.37
C ILE A 297 1.23 -9.80 30.46
N SER A 298 1.65 -8.93 31.34
CA SER A 298 2.71 -9.17 32.34
C SER A 298 2.42 -10.31 33.33
N ASP A 299 1.17 -10.73 33.46
CA ASP A 299 0.72 -11.86 34.32
C ASP A 299 0.76 -13.24 33.62
N GLY A 300 1.33 -13.30 32.42
CA GLY A 300 1.34 -14.49 31.58
C GLY A 300 0.07 -14.73 30.77
N ASN A 301 -0.90 -13.84 30.86
CA ASN A 301 -2.16 -13.93 30.11
C ASN A 301 -1.92 -13.60 28.62
N LEU A 302 -2.51 -14.43 27.75
CA LEU A 302 -2.46 -14.29 26.30
C LEU A 302 -3.87 -13.91 25.80
N PRO A 303 -4.14 -12.60 25.65
CA PRO A 303 -5.49 -12.15 25.33
C PRO A 303 -5.89 -12.55 23.90
N VAL A 304 -7.13 -13.00 23.74
CA VAL A 304 -7.79 -13.21 22.45
C VAL A 304 -8.50 -11.93 21.96
N SER A 305 -8.46 -10.87 22.77
CA SER A 305 -9.07 -9.59 22.45
C SER A 305 -8.16 -8.71 21.59
N GLY A 306 -8.74 -7.67 21.01
CA GLY A 306 -8.02 -6.67 20.22
C GLY A 306 -8.86 -5.42 20.01
N GLY A 307 -8.35 -4.50 19.21
CA GLY A 307 -9.03 -3.27 18.86
C GLY A 307 -8.64 -2.74 17.50
N ARG A 308 -9.50 -1.92 16.93
CA ARG A 308 -9.23 -1.10 15.75
C ARG A 308 -9.11 0.35 16.22
N TYR A 309 -8.00 0.98 15.91
CA TYR A 309 -7.78 2.40 16.18
C TYR A 309 -7.94 3.20 14.89
N HIS A 310 -8.83 4.19 14.91
CA HIS A 310 -9.08 5.09 13.80
C HIS A 310 -8.39 6.45 14.05
N PRO A 311 -7.28 6.77 13.36
CA PRO A 311 -6.49 7.98 13.67
C PRO A 311 -7.22 9.29 13.40
N ALA A 312 -8.12 9.33 12.39
CA ALA A 312 -8.82 10.57 12.04
C ALA A 312 -9.83 11.01 13.10
N THR A 313 -10.38 10.09 13.88
CA THR A 313 -11.33 10.36 14.96
C THR A 313 -10.74 10.16 16.35
N ASP A 314 -9.51 9.64 16.43
CA ASP A 314 -8.82 9.26 17.68
C ASP A 314 -9.67 8.33 18.55
N THR A 315 -10.26 7.29 17.95
CA THR A 315 -11.18 6.37 18.64
C THR A 315 -10.79 4.92 18.46
N TRP A 316 -11.17 4.10 19.45
CA TRP A 316 -11.00 2.65 19.43
C TRP A 316 -12.33 1.91 19.27
N THR A 317 -12.31 0.83 18.52
CA THR A 317 -13.41 -0.12 18.38
C THR A 317 -12.93 -1.51 18.76
N THR A 318 -13.65 -2.21 19.63
CA THR A 318 -13.28 -3.57 20.08
C THR A 318 -13.48 -4.60 18.97
N LEU A 319 -12.53 -5.54 18.83
CA LEU A 319 -12.68 -6.69 17.93
C LEU A 319 -13.60 -7.74 18.54
N SER A 320 -14.35 -8.44 17.68
CA SER A 320 -15.03 -9.69 18.07
C SER A 320 -14.01 -10.72 18.58
N THR A 321 -14.37 -11.45 19.62
CA THR A 321 -13.60 -12.60 20.12
C THR A 321 -14.18 -13.93 19.66
N THR A 322 -15.37 -13.92 19.04
CA THR A 322 -16.02 -15.12 18.51
C THR A 322 -15.19 -15.69 17.35
N ASN A 323 -14.81 -16.95 17.43
CA ASN A 323 -13.94 -17.66 16.50
C ASN A 323 -12.53 -17.05 16.34
N ALA A 324 -12.12 -16.13 17.24
CA ALA A 324 -10.75 -15.69 17.29
C ALA A 324 -9.81 -16.85 17.61
N PRO A 325 -8.59 -16.88 17.06
CA PRO A 325 -7.64 -17.93 17.44
C PRO A 325 -7.22 -17.79 18.90
N THR A 326 -6.67 -18.83 19.49
CA THR A 326 -6.12 -18.79 20.86
C THR A 326 -5.09 -17.66 20.99
N GLY A 327 -5.08 -17.00 22.16
CA GLY A 327 -4.13 -15.92 22.46
C GLY A 327 -2.69 -16.36 22.22
N ARG A 328 -1.89 -15.50 21.62
CA ARG A 328 -0.51 -15.79 21.20
C ARG A 328 0.30 -14.55 20.93
N TYR A 329 1.62 -14.70 20.85
CA TYR A 329 2.59 -13.66 20.50
C TYR A 329 3.74 -14.28 19.68
N TRP A 330 4.66 -13.48 19.12
CA TRP A 330 5.77 -13.90 18.26
C TRP A 330 5.36 -14.62 16.95
N GLY A 331 4.14 -14.51 16.55
CA GLY A 331 3.70 -14.91 15.21
C GLY A 331 3.78 -13.77 14.21
N SER A 332 3.05 -13.88 13.12
CA SER A 332 2.99 -12.86 12.09
C SER A 332 1.56 -12.44 11.78
N ALA A 333 1.40 -11.20 11.33
CA ALA A 333 0.16 -10.71 10.74
C ALA A 333 0.46 -9.98 9.44
N VAL A 334 -0.39 -10.16 8.43
CA VAL A 334 -0.35 -9.40 7.18
C VAL A 334 -1.74 -8.87 6.85
N TRP A 335 -1.79 -7.75 6.13
CA TRP A 335 -3.02 -7.18 5.61
C TRP A 335 -3.15 -7.50 4.12
N THR A 336 -4.30 -8.07 3.71
CA THR A 336 -4.53 -8.49 2.32
C THR A 336 -5.13 -7.40 1.44
N GLY A 337 -5.50 -6.27 2.02
CA GLY A 337 -6.35 -5.25 1.42
C GLY A 337 -7.79 -5.29 1.95
N SER A 338 -8.23 -6.42 2.51
CA SER A 338 -9.58 -6.61 3.06
C SER A 338 -9.62 -7.40 4.38
N GLU A 339 -8.62 -8.21 4.67
CA GLU A 339 -8.55 -9.09 5.84
C GLU A 339 -7.17 -9.04 6.49
N MET A 340 -7.12 -9.11 7.82
CA MET A 340 -5.88 -9.38 8.56
C MET A 340 -5.72 -10.89 8.71
N ILE A 341 -4.64 -11.46 8.21
CA ILE A 341 -4.28 -12.86 8.42
C ILE A 341 -3.29 -12.93 9.57
N VAL A 342 -3.62 -13.66 10.63
CA VAL A 342 -2.72 -13.98 11.75
C VAL A 342 -2.34 -15.44 11.68
N TRP A 343 -1.04 -15.77 11.80
CA TRP A 343 -0.58 -17.15 11.78
C TRP A 343 0.58 -17.39 12.74
N GLY A 344 0.65 -18.61 13.29
CA GLY A 344 1.75 -19.06 14.12
C GLY A 344 1.85 -18.32 15.47
N GLY A 345 3.04 -18.32 16.05
CA GLY A 345 3.35 -17.71 17.35
C GLY A 345 3.46 -18.71 18.48
N PHE A 346 3.65 -18.21 19.70
CA PHE A 346 3.68 -18.98 20.94
C PHE A 346 2.37 -18.77 21.72
N ASN A 347 1.75 -19.84 22.16
CA ASN A 347 0.43 -19.82 22.82
C ASN A 347 0.48 -20.14 24.31
N GLY A 348 1.64 -20.01 24.94
CA GLY A 348 1.84 -20.32 26.36
C GLY A 348 2.25 -21.78 26.63
N SER A 349 1.91 -22.71 25.74
CA SER A 349 2.25 -24.15 25.86
C SER A 349 3.30 -24.59 24.82
N GLY A 350 3.35 -23.90 23.68
CA GLY A 350 4.28 -24.23 22.60
C GLY A 350 4.00 -23.43 21.34
N SER A 351 4.55 -23.93 20.23
CA SER A 351 4.33 -23.30 18.93
C SER A 351 2.89 -23.50 18.47
N ALA A 352 2.19 -22.41 18.22
CA ALA A 352 0.87 -22.46 17.64
C ALA A 352 0.97 -22.80 16.14
N GLY A 353 0.38 -23.91 15.74
CA GLY A 353 0.10 -24.22 14.33
C GLY A 353 -1.28 -23.67 13.98
N GLY A 354 -1.40 -23.02 12.82
CA GLY A 354 -2.67 -22.44 12.38
C GLY A 354 -2.84 -20.97 12.77
N GLY A 355 -3.98 -20.42 12.37
CA GLY A 355 -4.31 -19.02 12.53
C GLY A 355 -5.73 -18.70 12.10
N ALA A 356 -6.05 -17.44 11.89
CA ALA A 356 -7.34 -17.00 11.42
C ALA A 356 -7.24 -15.73 10.57
N LYS A 357 -8.26 -15.49 9.76
CA LYS A 357 -8.49 -14.24 9.04
C LYS A 357 -9.49 -13.40 9.85
N TYR A 358 -9.19 -12.13 9.99
CA TYR A 358 -10.11 -11.15 10.56
C TYR A 358 -10.56 -10.19 9.47
N THR A 359 -11.88 -10.14 9.24
CA THR A 359 -12.51 -9.18 8.32
C THR A 359 -13.13 -8.04 9.13
N PRO A 360 -12.71 -6.78 8.96
CA PRO A 360 -13.24 -5.63 9.69
C PRO A 360 -14.61 -5.18 9.15
N ASN A 361 -15.61 -6.04 9.21
CA ASN A 361 -16.99 -5.75 8.81
C ASN A 361 -17.84 -5.42 10.03
N GLY A 362 -18.82 -4.55 9.85
CA GLY A 362 -19.71 -4.14 10.95
C GLY A 362 -18.95 -3.52 12.15
N ALA A 363 -19.58 -3.55 13.31
CA ALA A 363 -19.05 -2.89 14.52
C ALA A 363 -17.79 -3.55 15.09
N SER A 364 -17.70 -4.88 15.11
CA SER A 364 -16.60 -5.62 15.77
C SER A 364 -15.83 -6.57 14.85
N GLY A 365 -16.24 -6.71 13.58
CA GLY A 365 -15.63 -7.61 12.61
C GLY A 365 -15.90 -9.10 12.88
N THR A 366 -15.35 -9.96 12.03
CA THR A 366 -15.53 -11.41 12.11
C THR A 366 -14.22 -12.16 11.92
N TRP A 367 -14.07 -13.28 12.62
CA TRP A 367 -12.95 -14.19 12.46
C TRP A 367 -13.35 -15.46 11.71
N THR A 368 -12.47 -15.91 10.84
CA THR A 368 -12.58 -17.18 10.10
C THR A 368 -11.28 -17.96 10.26
N THR A 369 -11.38 -19.19 10.77
CA THR A 369 -10.21 -20.06 10.98
C THR A 369 -9.56 -20.41 9.63
N LEU A 370 -8.24 -20.40 9.57
CA LEU A 370 -7.50 -20.87 8.39
C LEU A 370 -7.53 -22.39 8.30
N THR A 371 -7.51 -22.92 7.08
CA THR A 371 -7.28 -24.35 6.87
C THR A 371 -5.93 -24.78 7.45
N THR A 372 -5.89 -25.96 8.05
CA THR A 372 -4.65 -26.60 8.52
C THR A 372 -4.10 -27.63 7.54
N THR A 373 -4.84 -27.93 6.48
CA THR A 373 -4.40 -28.87 5.43
C THR A 373 -3.18 -28.29 4.72
N ASN A 374 -2.07 -29.04 4.73
CA ASN A 374 -0.76 -28.64 4.19
C ASN A 374 -0.17 -27.37 4.85
N ALA A 375 -0.69 -26.94 5.99
CA ALA A 375 -0.09 -25.83 6.73
C ALA A 375 1.31 -26.22 7.25
N PRO A 376 2.24 -25.28 7.35
CA PRO A 376 3.56 -25.58 7.92
C PRO A 376 3.45 -25.89 9.42
N ALA A 377 4.45 -26.57 9.97
CA ALA A 377 4.53 -26.83 11.40
C ALA A 377 4.47 -25.52 12.19
N GLY A 378 3.77 -25.54 13.34
CA GLY A 378 3.64 -24.39 14.24
C GLY A 378 5.02 -23.86 14.63
N ARG A 379 5.17 -22.53 14.62
CA ARG A 379 6.43 -21.85 14.86
C ARG A 379 6.24 -20.41 15.31
N TRP A 380 7.26 -19.84 15.94
CA TRP A 380 7.37 -18.42 16.28
C TRP A 380 8.67 -17.81 15.77
N PHE A 381 8.80 -16.47 15.80
CA PHE A 381 9.92 -15.71 15.24
C PHE A 381 10.21 -15.97 13.75
N HIS A 382 9.19 -16.41 13.03
CA HIS A 382 9.19 -16.42 11.58
C HIS A 382 8.83 -15.04 11.05
N THR A 383 9.07 -14.82 9.78
CA THR A 383 8.60 -13.63 9.09
C THR A 383 7.47 -13.98 8.12
N ALA A 384 6.58 -13.03 7.87
CA ALA A 384 5.61 -13.12 6.80
C ALA A 384 5.48 -11.78 6.08
N VAL A 385 5.31 -11.83 4.75
CA VAL A 385 5.02 -10.68 3.91
C VAL A 385 3.81 -10.97 3.03
N TRP A 386 3.09 -9.93 2.64
CA TRP A 386 1.99 -10.03 1.69
C TRP A 386 2.49 -9.73 0.28
N SER A 387 2.28 -10.65 -0.66
CA SER A 387 2.73 -10.52 -2.06
C SER A 387 1.75 -9.78 -2.97
N GLY A 388 0.56 -9.40 -2.44
CA GLY A 388 -0.57 -8.92 -3.22
C GLY A 388 -1.62 -10.01 -3.47
N SER A 389 -1.25 -11.29 -3.36
CA SER A 389 -2.15 -12.45 -3.55
C SER A 389 -1.97 -13.57 -2.54
N GLU A 390 -0.78 -13.71 -1.95
CA GLU A 390 -0.43 -14.76 -1.00
C GLU A 390 0.34 -14.18 0.19
N MET A 391 0.14 -14.76 1.38
CA MET A 391 1.04 -14.56 2.52
C MET A 391 2.23 -15.51 2.37
N LEU A 392 3.43 -14.94 2.23
CA LEU A 392 4.69 -15.69 2.16
C LEU A 392 5.29 -15.75 3.55
N LEU A 393 5.40 -16.96 4.10
CA LEU A 393 5.90 -17.23 5.44
C LEU A 393 7.21 -17.99 5.35
N PHE A 394 8.26 -17.56 6.09
CA PHE A 394 9.55 -18.22 6.07
C PHE A 394 10.21 -18.30 7.45
N GLY A 395 10.94 -19.41 7.67
CA GLY A 395 11.78 -19.60 8.84
C GLY A 395 11.00 -19.73 10.15
N GLY A 396 11.58 -19.18 11.21
CA GLY A 396 11.06 -19.31 12.57
C GLY A 396 11.62 -20.55 13.28
N ARG A 397 11.12 -20.78 14.48
CA ARG A 397 11.54 -21.93 15.31
C ARG A 397 10.36 -22.47 16.12
N ASP A 398 10.54 -23.66 16.66
CA ASP A 398 9.78 -24.19 17.79
C ASP A 398 10.71 -24.39 19.01
N ASN A 399 10.29 -25.21 19.98
CA ASN A 399 11.11 -25.56 21.13
C ASN A 399 12.35 -26.39 20.75
N ALA A 400 12.29 -27.16 19.67
CA ALA A 400 13.30 -28.14 19.28
C ALA A 400 14.31 -27.59 18.27
N GLN A 401 13.82 -26.83 17.28
CA GLN A 401 14.65 -26.44 16.13
C GLN A 401 14.22 -25.11 15.49
N ALA A 402 15.14 -24.52 14.71
CA ALA A 402 14.82 -23.50 13.74
C ALA A 402 14.52 -24.12 12.37
N TYR A 403 13.75 -23.44 11.55
CA TYR A 403 13.28 -23.91 10.24
C TYR A 403 13.98 -23.18 9.09
N ASN A 404 14.29 -23.93 8.02
CA ASN A 404 14.77 -23.41 6.74
C ASN A 404 13.71 -23.44 5.63
N ASN A 405 12.51 -23.89 5.97
CA ASN A 405 11.39 -23.98 5.06
C ASN A 405 10.37 -22.85 5.28
N GLY A 406 9.50 -22.68 4.32
CA GLY A 406 8.40 -21.74 4.36
C GLY A 406 7.16 -22.29 3.67
N SER A 407 6.12 -21.48 3.64
CA SER A 407 4.87 -21.79 2.96
C SER A 407 4.21 -20.53 2.43
N ARG A 408 3.42 -20.69 1.36
CA ARG A 408 2.60 -19.64 0.76
C ARG A 408 1.14 -19.94 1.08
N PHE A 409 0.44 -18.97 1.60
CA PHE A 409 -0.98 -19.09 1.88
C PHE A 409 -1.79 -18.17 0.96
N ASN A 410 -2.62 -18.78 0.11
CA ASN A 410 -3.62 -18.06 -0.68
C ASN A 410 -4.92 -18.01 0.12
N PRO A 411 -5.44 -16.83 0.50
CA PRO A 411 -6.64 -16.69 1.33
C PRO A 411 -7.96 -16.86 0.57
N ALA A 412 -7.95 -17.07 -0.74
CA ALA A 412 -9.16 -17.21 -1.55
C ALA A 412 -10.01 -18.42 -1.09
N GLY A 413 -11.30 -18.23 -0.95
CA GLY A 413 -12.23 -19.25 -0.45
C GLY A 413 -11.89 -19.71 0.98
N THR A 414 -11.72 -21.02 1.18
CA THR A 414 -11.31 -21.61 2.47
C THR A 414 -9.81 -21.48 2.75
N GLY A 415 -9.06 -20.96 1.79
CA GLY A 415 -7.60 -20.85 1.83
C GLY A 415 -6.88 -22.12 1.43
N THR A 416 -5.67 -21.95 0.87
CA THR A 416 -4.78 -23.07 0.50
C THR A 416 -3.35 -22.77 0.89
N TRP A 417 -2.65 -23.80 1.39
CA TRP A 417 -1.23 -23.75 1.68
C TRP A 417 -0.44 -24.46 0.59
N ASN A 418 0.58 -23.79 0.09
CA ASN A 418 1.57 -24.35 -0.83
C ASN A 418 2.96 -24.26 -0.20
N THR A 419 3.76 -25.31 -0.37
CA THR A 419 5.14 -25.32 0.14
C THR A 419 6.02 -24.34 -0.64
N MET A 420 6.91 -23.66 0.05
CA MET A 420 8.05 -22.99 -0.55
C MET A 420 9.21 -23.99 -0.64
N SER A 421 10.08 -23.83 -1.64
CA SER A 421 11.38 -24.51 -1.64
C SER A 421 12.17 -24.13 -0.39
N ASP A 422 13.05 -25.02 0.07
CA ASP A 422 13.92 -24.75 1.22
C ASP A 422 14.82 -23.53 0.98
N GLY A 423 14.91 -22.68 1.98
CA GLY A 423 15.60 -21.40 1.91
C GLY A 423 17.08 -21.44 2.31
N PRO A 424 17.68 -20.27 2.54
CA PRO A 424 19.13 -20.11 2.71
C PRO A 424 19.69 -20.59 4.06
N GLY A 425 18.98 -21.46 4.75
CA GLY A 425 19.33 -22.02 6.05
C GLY A 425 18.32 -21.68 7.14
N ALA A 426 18.24 -22.56 8.13
CA ALA A 426 17.34 -22.42 9.26
C ALA A 426 17.60 -21.12 10.03
N ARG A 427 16.56 -20.33 10.29
CA ARG A 427 16.70 -19.05 10.94
C ARG A 427 15.44 -18.56 11.65
N SER A 428 15.64 -17.88 12.76
CA SER A 428 14.61 -17.18 13.51
C SER A 428 15.08 -15.75 13.83
N PHE A 429 14.20 -14.82 14.17
CA PHE A 429 14.53 -13.41 14.41
C PHE A 429 15.24 -12.70 13.24
N HIS A 430 15.11 -13.24 12.05
CA HIS A 430 15.51 -12.58 10.80
C HIS A 430 14.47 -11.54 10.41
N THR A 431 14.80 -10.70 9.46
CA THR A 431 13.83 -9.77 8.86
C THR A 431 13.49 -10.20 7.44
N ALA A 432 12.31 -9.78 6.98
CA ALA A 432 11.88 -9.94 5.62
C ALA A 432 11.19 -8.68 5.11
N VAL A 433 11.41 -8.37 3.83
CA VAL A 433 10.71 -7.29 3.12
C VAL A 433 10.19 -7.81 1.78
N TRP A 434 9.11 -7.21 1.29
CA TRP A 434 8.57 -7.49 -0.04
C TRP A 434 8.96 -6.40 -1.02
N THR A 435 9.54 -6.76 -2.16
CA THR A 435 10.01 -5.81 -3.18
C THR A 435 8.94 -5.40 -4.19
N GLY A 436 7.79 -6.06 -4.17
CA GLY A 436 6.78 -6.03 -5.21
C GLY A 436 6.79 -7.31 -6.06
N THR A 437 7.90 -8.05 -6.11
CA THR A 437 8.05 -9.29 -6.89
C THR A 437 8.75 -10.41 -6.13
N GLU A 438 9.62 -10.10 -5.16
CA GLU A 438 10.44 -11.05 -4.41
C GLU A 438 10.38 -10.76 -2.91
N MET A 439 10.45 -11.81 -2.07
CA MET A 439 10.64 -11.68 -0.63
C MET A 439 12.14 -11.74 -0.32
N LEU A 440 12.70 -10.67 0.23
CA LEU A 440 14.08 -10.63 0.70
C LEU A 440 14.13 -10.99 2.18
N VAL A 441 14.97 -11.94 2.56
CA VAL A 441 15.25 -12.30 3.96
C VAL A 441 16.72 -12.11 4.27
N TRP A 442 17.03 -11.63 5.49
CA TRP A 442 18.42 -11.45 5.91
C TRP A 442 18.60 -11.62 7.42
N GLY A 443 19.78 -12.13 7.82
CA GLY A 443 20.18 -12.25 9.23
C GLY A 443 19.44 -13.35 9.99
N GLY A 444 19.33 -13.17 11.30
CA GLY A 444 18.66 -14.10 12.21
C GLY A 444 19.57 -15.19 12.79
N ASN A 445 19.03 -16.01 13.69
CA ASN A 445 19.75 -17.08 14.38
C ASN A 445 19.43 -18.46 13.81
N PRO A 446 20.44 -19.32 13.57
CA PRO A 446 20.20 -20.71 13.09
C PRO A 446 19.62 -21.61 14.19
N ALA A 447 20.00 -21.42 15.46
CA ALA A 447 19.52 -22.16 16.62
C ALA A 447 19.67 -21.32 17.88
N SER A 448 19.08 -21.78 18.99
CA SER A 448 19.29 -21.13 20.29
C SER A 448 20.76 -21.22 20.70
N GLY A 449 21.35 -20.09 21.08
CA GLY A 449 22.75 -20.01 21.49
C GLY A 449 23.80 -19.98 20.38
N ALA A 450 23.39 -20.13 19.11
CA ALA A 450 24.31 -20.02 17.98
C ALA A 450 24.48 -18.57 17.53
N LEU A 451 25.62 -18.23 16.92
CA LEU A 451 25.87 -16.92 16.37
C LEU A 451 24.90 -16.58 15.23
N PRO A 452 24.49 -15.32 15.09
CA PRO A 452 23.62 -14.90 14.01
C PRO A 452 24.19 -15.14 12.60
N TRP A 453 23.32 -15.24 11.63
CA TRP A 453 23.67 -15.25 10.22
C TRP A 453 24.03 -13.84 9.70
N GLY A 454 25.10 -13.77 8.89
CA GLY A 454 25.42 -12.60 8.05
C GLY A 454 25.01 -12.81 6.59
N THR A 455 24.05 -13.69 6.35
CA THR A 455 23.61 -14.09 5.00
C THR A 455 22.11 -13.88 4.82
N GLY A 456 21.69 -13.78 3.57
CA GLY A 456 20.30 -13.67 3.19
C GLY A 456 20.04 -14.27 1.80
N ALA A 457 18.78 -14.26 1.40
CA ALA A 457 18.36 -14.65 0.06
C ALA A 457 17.07 -13.95 -0.33
N LYS A 458 16.79 -13.93 -1.62
CA LYS A 458 15.55 -13.49 -2.19
C LYS A 458 14.77 -14.67 -2.76
N TYR A 459 13.49 -14.71 -2.45
CA TYR A 459 12.55 -15.73 -2.91
C TYR A 459 11.65 -15.17 -3.99
N ALA A 460 11.61 -15.85 -5.14
CA ALA A 460 10.74 -15.54 -6.26
C ALA A 460 9.52 -16.49 -6.26
N PRO A 461 8.30 -16.02 -5.94
CA PRO A 461 7.11 -16.87 -5.87
C PRO A 461 6.75 -17.51 -7.21
N GLY A 462 6.98 -16.81 -8.33
CA GLY A 462 6.65 -17.30 -9.67
C GLY A 462 7.44 -18.56 -10.09
N THR A 463 8.67 -18.70 -9.61
CA THR A 463 9.55 -19.85 -9.90
C THR A 463 9.73 -20.78 -8.70
N ASN A 464 9.17 -20.42 -7.53
CA ASN A 464 9.37 -21.13 -6.26
C ASN A 464 10.85 -21.39 -5.96
N SER A 465 11.71 -20.40 -6.14
CA SER A 465 13.16 -20.55 -6.01
C SER A 465 13.79 -19.44 -5.17
N TRP A 466 14.95 -19.77 -4.56
CA TRP A 466 15.75 -18.85 -3.78
C TRP A 466 17.04 -18.48 -4.51
N THR A 467 17.44 -17.23 -4.41
CA THR A 467 18.74 -16.72 -4.89
C THR A 467 19.45 -16.05 -3.74
N ALA A 468 20.70 -16.43 -3.48
CA ALA A 468 21.49 -15.84 -2.40
C ALA A 468 21.76 -14.36 -2.65
N LEU A 469 21.73 -13.55 -1.58
CA LEU A 469 22.24 -12.19 -1.59
C LEU A 469 23.76 -12.21 -1.54
N ALA A 470 24.39 -11.18 -2.13
CA ALA A 470 25.83 -10.98 -2.02
C ALA A 470 26.27 -10.91 -0.54
N THR A 471 27.45 -11.41 -0.25
CA THR A 471 28.07 -11.36 1.08
C THR A 471 29.20 -10.34 1.17
N ALA A 472 29.74 -9.91 0.02
CA ALA A 472 30.71 -8.81 -0.02
C ALA A 472 30.06 -7.52 0.50
N ASP A 473 30.75 -6.81 1.41
CA ASP A 473 30.29 -5.59 2.05
C ASP A 473 28.94 -5.72 2.80
N ALA A 474 28.46 -6.95 3.01
CA ALA A 474 27.29 -7.21 3.84
C ALA A 474 27.56 -6.78 5.28
N PRO A 475 26.55 -6.30 6.02
CA PRO A 475 26.77 -5.91 7.42
C PRO A 475 27.11 -7.12 8.29
N MET A 476 27.71 -6.86 9.45
CA MET A 476 28.03 -7.89 10.43
C MET A 476 26.81 -8.76 10.73
N PRO A 477 26.99 -10.09 10.95
CA PRO A 477 25.93 -11.00 11.36
C PRO A 477 25.13 -10.45 12.54
N ARG A 478 23.80 -10.50 12.43
CA ARG A 478 22.91 -9.93 13.46
C ARG A 478 21.52 -10.54 13.45
N THR A 479 20.84 -10.32 14.55
CA THR A 479 19.45 -10.73 14.78
C THR A 479 18.66 -9.56 15.38
N GLN A 480 17.32 -9.62 15.37
CA GLN A 480 16.44 -8.61 15.97
C GLN A 480 16.70 -7.17 15.45
N HIS A 481 17.24 -7.05 14.27
CA HIS A 481 17.45 -5.76 13.58
C HIS A 481 16.15 -5.28 12.91
N ALA A 482 16.13 -4.02 12.57
CA ALA A 482 15.09 -3.44 11.72
C ALA A 482 15.40 -3.66 10.24
N ALA A 483 14.36 -3.81 9.42
CA ALA A 483 14.48 -3.76 7.96
C ALA A 483 13.28 -3.04 7.36
N VAL A 484 13.55 -2.21 6.34
CA VAL A 484 12.52 -1.54 5.54
C VAL A 484 12.86 -1.65 4.06
N TRP A 485 11.84 -1.60 3.21
CA TRP A 485 11.99 -1.53 1.76
C TRP A 485 11.74 -0.11 1.26
N THR A 486 12.69 0.46 0.53
CA THR A 486 12.61 1.85 0.03
C THR A 486 11.91 1.99 -1.32
N GLY A 487 11.57 0.87 -1.95
CA GLY A 487 11.16 0.78 -3.36
C GLY A 487 12.30 0.31 -4.28
N GLN A 488 13.55 0.39 -3.82
CA GLN A 488 14.75 -0.03 -4.56
C GLN A 488 15.73 -0.83 -3.70
N ASP A 489 15.85 -0.47 -2.43
CA ASP A 489 16.84 -1.01 -1.51
C ASP A 489 16.16 -1.60 -0.25
N MET A 490 16.72 -2.69 0.27
CA MET A 490 16.44 -3.12 1.64
C MET A 490 17.44 -2.44 2.58
N VAL A 491 16.95 -1.57 3.46
CA VAL A 491 17.76 -0.93 4.49
C VAL A 491 17.62 -1.70 5.79
N ILE A 492 18.75 -2.15 6.35
CA ILE A 492 18.77 -2.81 7.66
C ILE A 492 19.58 -1.97 8.65
N TRP A 493 19.16 -1.97 9.93
CA TRP A 493 19.83 -1.19 10.97
C TRP A 493 19.63 -1.80 12.36
N GLY A 494 20.64 -1.65 13.23
CA GLY A 494 20.57 -2.07 14.62
C GLY A 494 20.61 -3.59 14.80
N GLY A 495 19.99 -4.07 15.86
CA GLY A 495 20.00 -5.48 16.25
C GLY A 495 21.07 -5.82 17.26
N THR A 496 21.37 -7.10 17.39
CA THR A 496 22.42 -7.63 18.27
C THR A 496 23.24 -8.68 17.54
N THR A 497 24.53 -8.76 17.86
CA THR A 497 25.45 -9.80 17.37
C THR A 497 25.48 -11.02 18.29
N SER A 498 24.82 -10.96 19.44
CA SER A 498 24.75 -12.05 20.42
C SER A 498 23.61 -13.02 20.10
N ALA A 499 23.86 -14.29 20.39
CA ALA A 499 22.87 -15.36 20.29
C ALA A 499 21.90 -15.40 21.48
N ALA A 500 22.25 -14.81 22.61
CA ALA A 500 21.45 -14.84 23.84
C ALA A 500 20.65 -13.56 24.02
N ALA A 501 19.35 -13.68 24.24
CA ALA A 501 18.54 -12.57 24.69
C ALA A 501 19.06 -12.09 26.06
N GLY A 502 19.47 -10.81 26.12
CA GLY A 502 19.96 -10.19 27.39
C GLY A 502 21.44 -9.80 27.41
N ASN A 503 22.21 -10.09 26.38
CA ASN A 503 23.59 -9.65 26.27
C ASN A 503 23.74 -8.31 25.55
N SER A 504 24.72 -7.50 26.00
CA SER A 504 24.97 -6.09 25.69
C SER A 504 25.55 -5.82 24.27
N ASP A 505 25.50 -6.77 23.34
CA ASP A 505 26.12 -6.62 22.03
C ASP A 505 25.17 -5.95 21.01
N TYR A 506 24.47 -4.93 21.49
CA TYR A 506 23.64 -4.09 20.63
C TYR A 506 24.49 -3.27 19.68
N ILE A 507 23.99 -3.05 18.48
CA ILE A 507 24.72 -2.34 17.44
C ILE A 507 23.90 -1.16 16.90
N ASN A 508 24.62 -0.13 16.44
CA ASN A 508 24.06 1.08 15.84
C ASN A 508 24.48 1.27 14.38
N SER A 509 25.00 0.21 13.77
CA SER A 509 25.35 0.19 12.34
C SER A 509 24.25 -0.43 11.49
N GLY A 510 24.31 -0.18 10.19
CA GLY A 510 23.40 -0.75 9.21
C GLY A 510 24.00 -0.74 7.81
N SER A 511 23.26 -1.29 6.84
CA SER A 511 23.64 -1.28 5.43
C SER A 511 22.40 -1.27 4.55
N ARG A 512 22.58 -0.80 3.32
CA ARG A 512 21.61 -0.89 2.23
C ARG A 512 21.99 -2.02 1.30
N TYR A 513 21.04 -2.87 1.00
CA TYR A 513 21.15 -3.86 -0.06
C TYR A 513 20.46 -3.37 -1.32
N HIS A 514 21.24 -3.18 -2.38
CA HIS A 514 20.76 -2.76 -3.70
C HIS A 514 20.27 -3.99 -4.47
N ALA A 515 18.95 -4.15 -4.57
CA ALA A 515 18.36 -5.36 -5.15
C ALA A 515 18.67 -5.54 -6.65
N ALA A 516 18.80 -4.43 -7.38
CA ALA A 516 19.09 -4.46 -8.82
C ALA A 516 20.52 -4.91 -9.15
N THR A 517 21.49 -4.55 -8.30
CA THR A 517 22.92 -4.83 -8.52
C THR A 517 23.45 -5.98 -7.66
N ASN A 518 22.64 -6.47 -6.71
CA ASN A 518 23.04 -7.47 -5.71
C ASN A 518 24.29 -7.04 -4.93
N THR A 519 24.31 -5.79 -4.43
CA THR A 519 25.46 -5.21 -3.71
C THR A 519 25.01 -4.59 -2.40
N TRP A 520 25.95 -4.43 -1.46
CA TRP A 520 25.73 -3.76 -0.19
C TRP A 520 26.50 -2.45 -0.10
N THR A 521 25.93 -1.48 0.61
CA THR A 521 26.58 -0.22 0.99
C THR A 521 26.30 0.05 2.45
N GLY A 522 27.36 0.31 3.26
CA GLY A 522 27.23 0.67 4.67
C GLY A 522 26.50 2.00 4.85
N LEU A 523 25.71 2.12 5.92
CA LEU A 523 25.11 3.40 6.30
C LEU A 523 26.14 4.23 7.09
N THR A 524 26.02 5.57 6.99
CA THR A 524 26.77 6.43 7.90
C THR A 524 26.40 6.16 9.35
N MET A 525 27.38 6.21 10.25
CA MET A 525 27.17 6.12 11.69
C MET A 525 27.10 7.50 12.36
N GLN A 526 27.43 8.56 11.64
CA GLN A 526 27.39 9.92 12.17
C GLN A 526 25.94 10.30 12.52
N ASN A 527 25.72 10.70 13.76
CA ASN A 527 24.41 11.02 14.34
C ASN A 527 23.39 9.86 14.32
N ALA A 528 23.84 8.63 14.07
CA ALA A 528 22.97 7.46 14.19
C ALA A 528 22.44 7.31 15.62
N PRO A 529 21.23 6.79 15.83
CA PRO A 529 20.72 6.52 17.17
C PRO A 529 21.62 5.57 17.94
N SER A 530 21.50 5.57 19.29
CA SER A 530 22.20 4.60 20.13
C SER A 530 21.89 3.16 19.72
N ALA A 531 22.86 2.27 19.91
CA ALA A 531 22.74 0.84 19.62
C ALA A 531 21.50 0.25 20.30
N ARG A 532 20.74 -0.58 19.57
CA ARG A 532 19.48 -1.18 20.04
C ARG A 532 19.02 -2.36 19.22
N SER A 533 18.22 -3.23 19.83
CA SER A 533 17.46 -4.26 19.12
C SER A 533 15.95 -3.98 19.15
N GLN A 534 15.21 -4.63 18.24
CA GLN A 534 13.75 -4.58 18.16
C GLN A 534 13.15 -3.15 18.10
N PRO A 535 13.74 -2.18 17.39
CA PRO A 535 13.08 -0.89 17.22
C PRO A 535 11.87 -1.03 16.30
N ALA A 536 10.92 -0.10 16.43
CA ALA A 536 9.99 0.18 15.34
C ALA A 536 10.77 0.76 14.17
N ALA A 537 10.44 0.33 12.95
CA ALA A 537 11.07 0.85 11.75
C ALA A 537 10.07 0.92 10.60
N VAL A 538 9.96 2.07 9.98
CA VAL A 538 9.10 2.28 8.81
C VAL A 538 9.82 3.11 7.76
N TRP A 539 9.43 2.90 6.49
CA TRP A 539 9.84 3.76 5.39
C TRP A 539 8.72 4.73 5.07
N THR A 540 9.01 6.04 5.11
CA THR A 540 8.02 7.09 4.89
C THR A 540 7.79 7.45 3.42
N GLY A 541 8.58 6.85 2.53
CA GLY A 541 8.71 7.24 1.12
C GLY A 541 10.01 8.00 0.85
N THR A 542 10.58 8.65 1.86
CA THR A 542 11.80 9.46 1.73
C THR A 542 12.85 9.18 2.80
N GLU A 543 12.46 8.62 3.93
CA GLU A 543 13.36 8.33 5.06
C GLU A 543 12.93 7.09 5.83
N MET A 544 13.88 6.41 6.45
CA MET A 544 13.61 5.38 7.43
C MET A 544 13.50 6.02 8.81
N VAL A 545 12.34 5.87 9.44
CA VAL A 545 12.12 6.28 10.84
C VAL A 545 12.34 5.07 11.73
N ILE A 546 13.24 5.20 12.70
CA ILE A 546 13.51 4.21 13.74
C ILE A 546 13.13 4.81 15.09
N TRP A 547 12.39 4.06 15.93
CA TRP A 547 12.03 4.53 17.26
C TRP A 547 11.92 3.41 18.29
N GLY A 548 12.28 3.71 19.55
CA GLY A 548 12.14 2.76 20.64
C GLY A 548 13.10 1.57 20.56
N GLY A 549 12.65 0.40 20.96
CA GLY A 549 13.47 -0.80 21.10
C GLY A 549 14.19 -0.87 22.45
N THR A 550 15.24 -1.68 22.53
CA THR A 550 15.96 -1.91 23.79
C THR A 550 17.47 -1.95 23.61
N ASN A 551 18.20 -1.50 24.63
CA ASN A 551 19.63 -1.70 24.82
C ASN A 551 19.93 -2.11 26.29
N GLY A 552 19.07 -2.96 26.85
CA GLY A 552 19.04 -3.34 28.26
C GLY A 552 17.84 -2.77 29.00
N GLY A 553 17.12 -1.80 28.39
CA GLY A 553 15.87 -1.23 28.86
C GLY A 553 15.12 -0.57 27.70
N PRO A 554 13.83 -0.23 27.89
CA PRO A 554 13.05 0.41 26.84
C PRO A 554 13.59 1.81 26.51
N LEU A 555 13.59 2.18 25.24
CA LEU A 555 14.11 3.44 24.75
C LEU A 555 12.98 4.40 24.35
N ALA A 556 13.19 5.71 24.64
CA ALA A 556 12.33 6.82 24.22
C ALA A 556 13.00 7.69 23.15
N THR A 557 13.92 7.12 22.40
CA THR A 557 14.69 7.82 21.37
C THR A 557 14.68 7.05 20.08
N GLY A 558 15.03 7.72 18.99
CA GLY A 558 15.13 7.14 17.68
C GLY A 558 15.93 7.99 16.72
N GLY A 559 15.76 7.77 15.44
CA GLY A 559 16.39 8.55 14.40
C GLY A 559 15.66 8.44 13.08
N ARG A 560 15.94 9.40 12.22
CA ARG A 560 15.45 9.50 10.84
C ARG A 560 16.65 9.39 9.94
N TYR A 561 16.67 8.36 9.12
CA TYR A 561 17.73 8.12 8.14
C TYR A 561 17.27 8.47 6.75
N ARG A 562 18.00 9.33 6.09
CA ARG A 562 17.82 9.63 4.65
C ARG A 562 19.00 9.10 3.87
N THR A 563 18.70 8.46 2.76
CA THR A 563 19.73 8.07 1.80
C THR A 563 20.36 9.30 1.18
N GLY A 564 21.66 9.32 1.08
CA GLY A 564 22.36 10.34 0.32
C GLY A 564 21.89 10.34 -1.13
N GLN A 565 21.76 11.53 -1.68
CA GLN A 565 21.43 11.71 -3.08
C GLN A 565 22.60 12.34 -3.81
N THR A 566 22.95 11.82 -4.98
CA THR A 566 23.84 12.50 -5.90
C THR A 566 23.00 13.49 -6.70
N LEU A 567 23.29 14.77 -6.55
CA LEU A 567 22.73 15.83 -7.37
C LEU A 567 23.71 16.13 -8.50
N TYR A 568 23.24 16.02 -9.71
CA TYR A 568 23.99 16.39 -10.91
C TYR A 568 23.72 17.85 -11.23
N LEU A 569 24.79 18.62 -11.36
CA LEU A 569 24.74 20.03 -11.71
C LEU A 569 24.67 20.18 -13.23
N TYR A 570 23.73 20.98 -13.70
CA TYR A 570 23.56 21.30 -15.11
C TYR A 570 23.63 22.80 -15.29
N GLN A 571 24.47 23.25 -16.22
CA GLN A 571 24.58 24.64 -16.61
C GLN A 571 24.19 24.81 -18.07
N ARG A 572 23.53 25.90 -18.37
CA ARG A 572 23.33 26.33 -19.76
C ARG A 572 24.59 27.03 -20.24
N PRO A 573 25.13 26.65 -21.41
CA PRO A 573 26.30 27.30 -21.99
C PRO A 573 26.11 28.78 -22.20
#